data_f084c99bcf52d4a93824f3ce38e7c0b0
#
_entry.id   f084c99bcf52d4a93824f3ce38e7c0b0
#
_cell.length_a   1.000
_cell.length_b   1.000
_cell.length_c   1.000
_cell.angle_alpha   90.00
_cell.angle_beta   90.00
_cell.angle_gamma   90.00
#
_symmetry.space_group_name_H-M   'P 1'
#
loop_
_entity.id
_entity.type
_entity.pdbx_description
1 polymer ?
#
loop_
_entity_poly.entity_id
_entity_poly.type
_entity_poly.pdbx_seq_one_letter_code
_entity_poly.pdbx_strand_id
1 'polypeptide(L)'
;MQLGVIADDFTGATDIASFLVRNGMPTVQLNGVPTRDLPLTSEAVVISLKTRSCPAEMAVSQSLAALRWLQAQGCQQFYFKYCSTFDSTAQGNIGPVLDALLAELGETRTVISPALPVNGRTVYQGYLFVGEQLLNESGMRHHPVTPMEDAHLGRLIERQGRGKAALIAWPIVARGPEAVAAALAAVNDPAVRYVVLDALSEQDLLTQGVALREMKLVSGGSGLAIGLARDWAQRHGARGESAQAGMPLAGPAVVLSGSCSVMTNSQVAAYRQQAPARAVDLSACFTDLESYVRTLTDWVDAQRDAPLAPMIYATTEPQTLQRIQAQYGDKASSERVEQMFAALAAALKAKGFTRFIVAG
;
A
#
# COMPACT_ATOMS: atom_id res chain seq x y z
N MET A 1 6.41 -13.82 -17.75
CA MET A 1 5.91 -13.10 -16.56
C MET A 1 4.87 -12.08 -17.03
N GLN A 2 3.71 -12.05 -16.39
CA GLN A 2 2.59 -11.23 -16.90
C GLN A 2 2.55 -9.84 -16.26
N LEU A 3 2.66 -9.74 -14.94
CA LEU A 3 2.39 -8.50 -14.21
C LEU A 3 3.58 -8.06 -13.35
N GLY A 4 4.04 -6.84 -13.56
CA GLY A 4 5.00 -6.16 -12.70
C GLY A 4 4.31 -5.08 -11.84
N VAL A 5 4.42 -5.17 -10.52
CA VAL A 5 3.81 -4.21 -9.59
C VAL A 5 4.89 -3.37 -8.92
N ILE A 6 4.69 -2.06 -8.93
CA ILE A 6 5.50 -1.08 -8.22
C ILE A 6 4.63 -0.56 -7.07
N ALA A 7 4.91 -0.95 -5.84
CA ALA A 7 4.14 -0.54 -4.67
C ALA A 7 4.87 0.56 -3.90
N ASP A 8 4.15 1.61 -3.53
CA ASP A 8 4.69 2.79 -2.87
C ASP A 8 5.00 2.58 -1.39
N ASP A 9 4.52 1.47 -0.79
CA ASP A 9 4.82 1.07 0.58
C ASP A 9 4.82 -0.46 0.79
N PHE A 10 5.40 -0.90 1.91
CA PHE A 10 5.54 -2.33 2.23
C PHE A 10 4.21 -3.02 2.54
N THR A 11 3.34 -2.38 3.30
CA THR A 11 2.02 -2.93 3.64
C THR A 11 1.18 -3.10 2.39
N GLY A 12 1.15 -2.08 1.53
CA GLY A 12 0.44 -2.12 0.26
C GLY A 12 0.99 -3.16 -0.72
N ALA A 13 2.31 -3.40 -0.71
CA ALA A 13 2.93 -4.45 -1.50
C ALA A 13 2.45 -5.84 -1.06
N THR A 14 2.43 -6.11 0.24
CA THR A 14 1.94 -7.38 0.79
C THR A 14 0.45 -7.55 0.54
N ASP A 15 -0.32 -6.47 0.66
CA ASP A 15 -1.76 -6.46 0.43
C ASP A 15 -2.08 -6.86 -1.02
N ILE A 16 -1.49 -6.17 -2.01
CA ILE A 16 -1.73 -6.51 -3.42
C ILE A 16 -1.22 -7.91 -3.76
N ALA A 17 -0.06 -8.33 -3.24
CA ALA A 17 0.47 -9.67 -3.47
C ALA A 17 -0.51 -10.76 -2.96
N SER A 18 -1.12 -10.53 -1.79
CA SER A 18 -2.10 -11.46 -1.23
C SER A 18 -3.36 -11.57 -2.10
N PHE A 19 -3.86 -10.46 -2.64
CA PHE A 19 -5.01 -10.48 -3.55
C PHE A 19 -4.69 -11.15 -4.88
N LEU A 20 -3.51 -10.92 -5.46
CA LEU A 20 -3.08 -11.60 -6.68
C LEU A 20 -3.06 -13.12 -6.48
N VAL A 21 -2.42 -13.60 -5.42
CA VAL A 21 -2.32 -15.05 -5.15
C VAL A 21 -3.69 -15.67 -4.86
N ARG A 22 -4.51 -15.04 -4.01
CA ARG A 22 -5.87 -15.54 -3.68
C ARG A 22 -6.77 -15.64 -4.90
N ASN A 23 -6.52 -14.84 -5.93
CA ASN A 23 -7.29 -14.84 -7.17
C ASN A 23 -6.60 -15.63 -8.30
N GLY A 24 -5.59 -16.45 -7.98
CA GLY A 24 -5.03 -17.45 -8.85
C GLY A 24 -3.80 -17.04 -9.66
N MET A 25 -3.19 -15.89 -9.38
CA MET A 25 -1.96 -15.45 -10.03
C MET A 25 -0.75 -15.66 -9.11
N PRO A 26 0.13 -16.63 -9.38
CA PRO A 26 1.35 -16.87 -8.60
C PRO A 26 2.19 -15.60 -8.53
N THR A 27 2.53 -15.15 -7.31
CA THR A 27 3.15 -13.85 -7.08
C THR A 27 4.33 -13.96 -6.12
N VAL A 28 5.40 -13.25 -6.39
CA VAL A 28 6.53 -13.03 -5.48
C VAL A 28 6.64 -11.54 -5.13
N GLN A 29 6.94 -11.25 -3.87
CA GLN A 29 7.25 -9.90 -3.41
C GLN A 29 8.74 -9.76 -3.15
N LEU A 30 9.30 -8.65 -3.61
CA LEU A 30 10.70 -8.26 -3.41
C LEU A 30 10.76 -6.93 -2.66
N ASN A 31 11.63 -6.84 -1.68
CA ASN A 31 11.83 -5.63 -0.89
C ASN A 31 12.91 -4.76 -1.55
N GLY A 32 12.48 -3.66 -2.15
CA GLY A 32 13.35 -2.81 -2.98
C GLY A 32 13.64 -3.41 -4.36
N VAL A 33 14.29 -2.62 -5.20
CA VAL A 33 14.72 -3.06 -6.53
C VAL A 33 15.94 -3.98 -6.37
N PRO A 34 15.90 -5.22 -6.90
CA PRO A 34 17.05 -6.12 -6.80
C PRO A 34 18.27 -5.57 -7.52
N THR A 35 19.44 -5.78 -6.92
CA THR A 35 20.73 -5.41 -7.49
C THR A 35 21.38 -6.54 -8.30
N ARG A 36 20.75 -7.71 -8.36
CA ARG A 36 21.20 -8.90 -9.08
C ARG A 36 20.03 -9.59 -9.77
N ASP A 37 20.31 -10.37 -10.78
CA ASP A 37 19.32 -11.23 -11.42
C ASP A 37 18.82 -12.29 -10.45
N LEU A 38 17.50 -12.49 -10.44
CA LEU A 38 16.85 -13.51 -9.64
C LEU A 38 16.08 -14.44 -10.60
N PRO A 39 16.27 -15.75 -10.50
CA PRO A 39 15.50 -16.70 -11.29
C PRO A 39 14.07 -16.76 -10.72
N LEU A 40 13.16 -16.00 -11.32
CA LEU A 40 11.76 -15.94 -10.90
C LEU A 40 10.90 -16.79 -11.83
N THR A 41 10.03 -17.59 -11.23
CA THR A 41 9.06 -18.47 -11.94
C THR A 41 7.62 -18.01 -11.76
N SER A 42 7.39 -16.93 -11.01
CA SER A 42 6.05 -16.40 -10.73
C SER A 42 5.50 -15.61 -11.91
N GLU A 43 4.16 -15.53 -12.01
CA GLU A 43 3.46 -14.76 -13.04
C GLU A 43 3.37 -13.27 -12.71
N ALA A 44 3.40 -12.94 -11.44
CA ALA A 44 3.48 -11.54 -10.98
C ALA A 44 4.67 -11.32 -10.05
N VAL A 45 5.25 -10.12 -10.14
CA VAL A 45 6.32 -9.66 -9.24
C VAL A 45 5.91 -8.32 -8.64
N VAL A 46 5.95 -8.22 -7.33
CA VAL A 46 5.67 -6.98 -6.58
C VAL A 46 6.99 -6.44 -6.03
N ILE A 47 7.39 -5.25 -6.47
CA ILE A 47 8.50 -4.51 -5.88
C ILE A 47 7.94 -3.56 -4.84
N SER A 48 8.32 -3.79 -3.58
CA SER A 48 7.95 -2.97 -2.44
C SER A 48 8.95 -1.83 -2.28
N LEU A 49 8.48 -0.60 -2.45
CA LEU A 49 9.26 0.62 -2.23
C LEU A 49 8.79 1.32 -0.94
N LYS A 50 9.50 2.38 -0.56
CA LYS A 50 9.10 3.29 0.51
C LYS A 50 9.05 4.71 -0.04
N THR A 51 8.10 4.96 -0.96
CA THR A 51 8.07 6.19 -1.77
C THR A 51 6.83 7.04 -1.55
N ARG A 52 5.86 6.60 -0.74
CA ARG A 52 4.59 7.32 -0.52
C ARG A 52 4.80 8.74 -0.01
N SER A 53 5.70 8.93 0.95
CA SER A 53 5.94 10.20 1.65
C SER A 53 7.35 10.77 1.47
N CYS A 54 8.17 10.21 0.57
CA CYS A 54 9.48 10.77 0.25
C CYS A 54 9.37 11.93 -0.76
N PRO A 55 10.43 12.72 -0.99
CA PRO A 55 10.43 13.72 -2.05
C PRO A 55 10.06 13.14 -3.42
N ALA A 56 9.30 13.88 -4.23
CA ALA A 56 8.75 13.40 -5.50
C ALA A 56 9.84 12.92 -6.48
N GLU A 57 10.98 13.60 -6.54
CA GLU A 57 12.12 13.19 -7.37
C GLU A 57 12.66 11.81 -6.99
N MET A 58 12.72 11.52 -5.70
CA MET A 58 13.13 10.22 -5.18
C MET A 58 12.08 9.15 -5.51
N ALA A 59 10.79 9.46 -5.35
CA ALA A 59 9.71 8.54 -5.69
C ALA A 59 9.74 8.18 -7.17
N VAL A 60 9.90 9.17 -8.05
CA VAL A 60 10.04 8.98 -9.49
C VAL A 60 11.27 8.13 -9.82
N SER A 61 12.43 8.48 -9.29
CA SER A 61 13.69 7.76 -9.57
C SER A 61 13.61 6.28 -9.18
N GLN A 62 13.10 5.99 -7.97
CA GLN A 62 12.96 4.60 -7.49
C GLN A 62 11.89 3.83 -8.27
N SER A 63 10.77 4.48 -8.63
CA SER A 63 9.72 3.84 -9.41
C SER A 63 10.18 3.52 -10.85
N LEU A 64 10.95 4.41 -11.48
CA LEU A 64 11.55 4.15 -12.79
C LEU A 64 12.59 3.02 -12.73
N ALA A 65 13.41 2.96 -11.67
CA ALA A 65 14.33 1.86 -11.47
C ALA A 65 13.59 0.52 -11.33
N ALA A 66 12.50 0.50 -10.57
CA ALA A 66 11.63 -0.67 -10.43
C ALA A 66 11.00 -1.07 -11.77
N LEU A 67 10.47 -0.10 -12.53
CA LEU A 67 9.88 -0.35 -13.85
C LEU A 67 10.89 -1.01 -14.80
N ARG A 68 12.10 -0.44 -14.92
CA ARG A 68 13.15 -0.97 -15.82
C ARG A 68 13.57 -2.38 -15.43
N TRP A 69 13.68 -2.64 -14.14
CA TRP A 69 13.97 -3.99 -13.65
C TRP A 69 12.84 -4.97 -14.03
N LEU A 70 11.57 -4.59 -13.81
CA LEU A 70 10.41 -5.41 -14.19
C LEU A 70 10.32 -5.64 -15.71
N GLN A 71 10.66 -4.65 -16.53
CA GLN A 71 10.77 -4.79 -17.98
C GLN A 71 11.86 -5.82 -18.36
N ALA A 72 13.02 -5.75 -17.70
CA ALA A 72 14.12 -6.71 -17.92
C ALA A 72 13.73 -8.14 -17.52
N GLN A 73 12.81 -8.31 -16.55
CA GLN A 73 12.23 -9.61 -16.20
C GLN A 73 11.15 -10.10 -17.20
N GLY A 74 10.82 -9.31 -18.21
CA GLY A 74 9.85 -9.66 -19.25
C GLY A 74 8.39 -9.44 -18.84
N CYS A 75 8.10 -8.62 -17.84
CA CYS A 75 6.72 -8.24 -17.50
C CYS A 75 6.05 -7.53 -18.68
N GLN A 76 4.78 -7.88 -18.96
CA GLN A 76 4.02 -7.35 -20.10
C GLN A 76 3.10 -6.19 -19.67
N GLN A 77 2.55 -6.24 -18.48
CA GLN A 77 1.69 -5.22 -17.90
C GLN A 77 2.32 -4.70 -16.60
N PHE A 78 2.15 -3.40 -16.32
CA PHE A 78 2.69 -2.74 -15.13
C PHE A 78 1.57 -2.13 -14.30
N TYR A 79 1.72 -2.22 -13.00
CA TYR A 79 0.77 -1.73 -12.01
C TYR A 79 1.47 -0.79 -11.05
N PHE A 80 1.05 0.47 -10.95
CA PHE A 80 1.47 1.34 -9.88
C PHE A 80 0.47 1.27 -8.73
N LYS A 81 0.92 0.70 -7.59
CA LYS A 81 0.11 0.44 -6.41
C LYS A 81 0.32 1.52 -5.36
N TYR A 82 -0.76 2.22 -5.04
CA TYR A 82 -0.86 3.19 -3.95
C TYR A 82 -2.01 2.83 -2.99
N CYS A 83 -2.25 3.64 -1.95
CA CYS A 83 -3.26 3.37 -0.94
C CYS A 83 -4.69 3.41 -1.49
N SER A 84 -5.57 2.54 -0.96
CA SER A 84 -7.01 2.56 -1.29
C SER A 84 -7.72 3.84 -0.79
N THR A 85 -7.10 4.59 0.13
CA THR A 85 -7.53 5.93 0.58
C THR A 85 -6.82 7.06 -0.15
N PHE A 86 -6.12 6.77 -1.25
CA PHE A 86 -5.44 7.74 -2.09
C PHE A 86 -4.45 8.66 -1.35
N ASP A 87 -3.84 8.25 -0.27
CA ASP A 87 -2.98 9.00 0.66
C ASP A 87 -1.95 9.89 -0.07
N SER A 88 -2.42 10.98 -0.68
CA SER A 88 -1.62 11.84 -1.56
C SER A 88 -2.27 13.23 -1.66
N THR A 89 -1.61 14.23 -1.12
CA THR A 89 -2.01 15.64 -1.20
C THR A 89 -1.64 16.26 -2.55
N ALA A 90 -1.86 17.56 -2.73
CA ALA A 90 -1.44 18.29 -3.93
C ALA A 90 0.09 18.21 -4.19
N GLN A 91 0.89 17.97 -3.15
CA GLN A 91 2.34 17.75 -3.22
C GLN A 91 2.70 16.26 -3.19
N GLY A 92 1.71 15.37 -3.35
CA GLY A 92 1.90 13.93 -3.28
C GLY A 92 2.59 13.34 -4.51
N ASN A 93 2.88 12.05 -4.42
CA ASN A 93 3.75 11.37 -5.37
C ASN A 93 3.01 10.59 -6.45
N ILE A 94 1.67 10.39 -6.35
CA ILE A 94 0.93 9.57 -7.31
C ILE A 94 1.03 10.17 -8.73
N GLY A 95 0.72 11.46 -8.87
CA GLY A 95 0.78 12.14 -10.16
C GLY A 95 2.17 12.15 -10.80
N PRO A 96 3.21 12.63 -10.10
CA PRO A 96 4.58 12.66 -10.64
C PRO A 96 5.11 11.28 -11.05
N VAL A 97 4.82 10.23 -10.25
CA VAL A 97 5.23 8.86 -10.56
C VAL A 97 4.49 8.35 -11.78
N LEU A 98 3.16 8.52 -11.87
CA LEU A 98 2.39 8.09 -13.05
C LEU A 98 2.84 8.80 -14.33
N ASP A 99 3.11 10.09 -14.26
CA ASP A 99 3.62 10.85 -15.41
C ASP A 99 4.96 10.30 -15.90
N ALA A 100 5.85 9.95 -14.99
CA ALA A 100 7.16 9.39 -15.33
C ALA A 100 7.03 7.97 -15.91
N LEU A 101 6.19 7.12 -15.32
CA LEU A 101 5.94 5.77 -15.81
C LEU A 101 5.30 5.78 -17.20
N LEU A 102 4.32 6.66 -17.43
CA LEU A 102 3.71 6.84 -18.75
C LEU A 102 4.74 7.26 -19.81
N ALA A 103 5.59 8.22 -19.47
CA ALA A 103 6.63 8.69 -20.37
C ALA A 103 7.64 7.59 -20.73
N GLU A 104 8.11 6.83 -19.74
CA GLU A 104 9.06 5.73 -19.92
C GLU A 104 8.47 4.58 -20.76
N LEU A 105 7.17 4.30 -20.60
CA LEU A 105 6.47 3.27 -21.34
C LEU A 105 6.01 3.70 -22.74
N GLY A 106 6.09 4.99 -23.06
CA GLY A 106 5.53 5.56 -24.29
C GLY A 106 4.00 5.55 -24.33
N GLU A 107 3.35 5.54 -23.14
CA GLU A 107 1.90 5.51 -23.03
C GLU A 107 1.33 6.90 -22.75
N THR A 108 0.11 7.14 -23.23
CA THR A 108 -0.53 8.47 -23.12
C THR A 108 -1.40 8.61 -21.90
N ARG A 109 -1.94 7.51 -21.35
CA ARG A 109 -2.90 7.52 -20.25
C ARG A 109 -2.85 6.27 -19.41
N THR A 110 -3.36 6.38 -18.17
CA THR A 110 -3.58 5.28 -17.25
C THR A 110 -4.91 5.44 -16.51
N VAL A 111 -5.34 4.41 -15.80
CA VAL A 111 -6.53 4.44 -14.95
C VAL A 111 -6.18 4.78 -13.51
N ILE A 112 -7.14 5.31 -12.78
CA ILE A 112 -7.12 5.59 -11.34
C ILE A 112 -8.24 4.76 -10.70
N SER A 113 -7.90 3.64 -10.07
CA SER A 113 -8.85 2.70 -9.47
C SER A 113 -8.45 2.33 -8.03
N PRO A 114 -8.60 3.25 -7.06
CA PRO A 114 -8.23 2.97 -5.67
C PRO A 114 -9.21 2.08 -4.93
N ALA A 115 -10.41 1.84 -5.44
CA ALA A 115 -11.48 1.12 -4.76
C ALA A 115 -11.06 -0.25 -4.23
N LEU A 116 -11.52 -0.57 -3.02
CA LEU A 116 -11.36 -1.86 -2.35
C LEU A 116 -12.63 -2.10 -1.51
N PRO A 117 -13.74 -2.52 -2.13
CA PRO A 117 -15.04 -2.64 -1.47
C PRO A 117 -15.03 -3.57 -0.26
N VAL A 118 -14.25 -4.65 -0.27
CA VAL A 118 -14.10 -5.57 0.86
C VAL A 118 -13.58 -4.87 2.13
N ASN A 119 -12.85 -3.76 1.98
CA ASN A 119 -12.37 -2.91 3.07
C ASN A 119 -13.17 -1.61 3.20
N GLY A 120 -14.36 -1.53 2.58
CA GLY A 120 -15.23 -0.35 2.64
C GLY A 120 -14.72 0.87 1.86
N ARG A 121 -13.88 0.69 0.83
CA ARG A 121 -13.47 1.78 -0.06
C ARG A 121 -14.16 1.62 -1.39
N THR A 122 -15.07 2.56 -1.69
CA THR A 122 -15.85 2.59 -2.92
C THR A 122 -15.66 3.91 -3.64
N VAL A 123 -15.86 3.91 -4.96
CA VAL A 123 -15.80 5.12 -5.78
C VAL A 123 -17.10 5.25 -6.54
N TYR A 124 -17.78 6.38 -6.37
CA TYR A 124 -19.01 6.72 -7.10
C TYR A 124 -18.95 8.15 -7.60
N GLN A 125 -19.22 8.35 -8.90
CA GLN A 125 -19.12 9.65 -9.58
C GLN A 125 -17.73 10.33 -9.38
N GLY A 126 -16.68 9.50 -9.29
CA GLY A 126 -15.32 9.96 -9.04
C GLY A 126 -15.02 10.36 -7.59
N TYR A 127 -15.97 10.23 -6.68
CA TYR A 127 -15.78 10.48 -5.26
C TYR A 127 -15.43 9.19 -4.53
N LEU A 128 -14.37 9.23 -3.73
CA LEU A 128 -13.93 8.12 -2.89
C LEU A 128 -14.64 8.17 -1.53
N PHE A 129 -15.22 7.04 -1.16
CA PHE A 129 -15.84 6.81 0.14
C PHE A 129 -15.00 5.89 1.01
N VAL A 130 -15.02 6.12 2.31
CA VAL A 130 -14.49 5.24 3.36
C VAL A 130 -15.66 4.85 4.25
N GLY A 131 -16.16 3.63 4.09
CA GLY A 131 -17.43 3.24 4.67
C GLY A 131 -18.57 4.08 4.11
N GLU A 132 -19.31 4.74 5.00
CA GLU A 132 -20.45 5.59 4.66
C GLU A 132 -20.08 7.07 4.49
N GLN A 133 -18.79 7.43 4.67
CA GLN A 133 -18.33 8.81 4.65
C GLN A 133 -17.50 9.10 3.39
N LEU A 134 -17.57 10.34 2.91
CA LEU A 134 -16.61 10.83 1.94
C LEU A 134 -15.18 10.81 2.52
N LEU A 135 -14.18 10.60 1.69
CA LEU A 135 -12.77 10.54 2.11
C LEU A 135 -12.38 11.73 3.01
N ASN A 136 -12.77 12.94 2.64
CA ASN A 136 -12.48 14.18 3.38
C ASN A 136 -13.38 14.42 4.61
N GLU A 137 -14.35 13.55 4.86
CA GLU A 137 -15.20 13.54 6.06
C GLU A 137 -14.85 12.38 7.00
N SER A 138 -14.03 11.46 6.53
CA SER A 138 -13.54 10.31 7.27
C SER A 138 -12.34 10.67 8.16
N GLY A 139 -11.85 9.69 8.91
CA GLY A 139 -10.60 9.83 9.69
C GLY A 139 -9.38 10.24 8.88
N MET A 140 -9.41 10.08 7.55
CA MET A 140 -8.34 10.48 6.65
C MET A 140 -8.16 12.00 6.53
N ARG A 141 -9.18 12.79 6.87
CA ARG A 141 -9.07 14.26 6.95
C ARG A 141 -7.96 14.72 7.89
N HIS A 142 -7.74 13.95 8.96
CA HIS A 142 -6.76 14.26 10.00
C HIS A 142 -5.54 13.34 9.94
N HIS A 143 -5.29 12.72 8.78
CA HIS A 143 -4.12 11.86 8.63
C HIS A 143 -2.83 12.66 8.86
N PRO A 144 -1.90 12.19 9.72
CA PRO A 144 -0.78 13.00 10.18
C PRO A 144 0.22 13.38 9.09
N VAL A 145 0.31 12.58 8.02
CA VAL A 145 1.26 12.80 6.92
C VAL A 145 0.57 13.31 5.65
N THR A 146 -0.61 12.77 5.36
CA THR A 146 -1.38 13.08 4.14
C THR A 146 -2.82 13.41 4.49
N PRO A 147 -3.14 14.58 5.06
CA PRO A 147 -4.51 14.97 5.34
C PRO A 147 -5.30 15.09 4.04
N MET A 148 -6.38 14.32 3.94
CA MET A 148 -7.20 14.27 2.74
C MET A 148 -8.36 15.26 2.85
N GLU A 149 -8.24 16.40 2.16
CA GLU A 149 -9.20 17.50 2.23
C GLU A 149 -10.25 17.49 1.09
N ASP A 150 -10.09 16.60 0.12
CA ASP A 150 -11.01 16.42 -1.01
C ASP A 150 -11.25 14.91 -1.22
N ALA A 151 -12.47 14.56 -1.63
CA ALA A 151 -12.83 13.18 -1.95
C ALA A 151 -12.87 12.91 -3.46
N HIS A 152 -12.81 13.93 -4.30
CA HIS A 152 -12.94 13.78 -5.75
C HIS A 152 -11.59 13.45 -6.40
N LEU A 153 -11.43 12.20 -6.81
CA LEU A 153 -10.17 11.65 -7.33
C LEU A 153 -9.62 12.41 -8.54
N GLY A 154 -10.50 12.84 -9.46
CA GLY A 154 -10.08 13.63 -10.62
C GLY A 154 -9.39 14.95 -10.21
N ARG A 155 -9.98 15.70 -9.27
CA ARG A 155 -9.37 16.93 -8.76
C ARG A 155 -8.06 16.67 -8.02
N LEU A 156 -8.01 15.57 -7.24
CA LEU A 156 -6.80 15.21 -6.50
C LEU A 156 -5.63 14.90 -7.44
N ILE A 157 -5.86 14.09 -8.47
CA ILE A 157 -4.78 13.70 -9.39
C ILE A 157 -4.36 14.86 -10.30
N GLU A 158 -5.28 15.71 -10.75
CA GLU A 158 -4.97 16.88 -11.58
C GLU A 158 -4.09 17.91 -10.84
N ARG A 159 -4.19 18.01 -9.51
CA ARG A 159 -3.34 18.89 -8.71
C ARG A 159 -1.90 18.42 -8.63
N GLN A 160 -1.65 17.13 -8.85
CA GLN A 160 -0.33 16.50 -8.75
C GLN A 160 0.33 16.28 -10.12
N GLY A 161 -0.47 15.90 -11.10
CA GLY A 161 -0.01 15.46 -12.40
C GLY A 161 -0.06 16.54 -13.47
N ARG A 162 0.44 16.19 -14.65
CA ARG A 162 0.56 17.11 -15.80
C ARG A 162 -0.62 17.05 -16.77
N GLY A 163 -1.65 16.26 -16.47
CA GLY A 163 -2.78 16.05 -17.37
C GLY A 163 -4.12 16.25 -16.67
N LYS A 164 -5.18 16.16 -17.49
CA LYS A 164 -6.57 16.15 -17.03
C LYS A 164 -7.03 14.76 -16.66
N ALA A 165 -8.07 14.69 -15.85
CA ALA A 165 -8.78 13.47 -15.52
C ALA A 165 -10.10 13.38 -16.28
N ALA A 166 -10.44 12.18 -16.72
CA ALA A 166 -11.78 11.79 -17.15
C ALA A 166 -12.39 10.79 -16.18
N LEU A 167 -13.68 10.58 -16.24
CA LEU A 167 -14.43 9.66 -15.40
C LEU A 167 -15.15 8.63 -16.27
N ILE A 168 -14.98 7.35 -15.96
CA ILE A 168 -15.90 6.29 -16.39
C ILE A 168 -16.78 5.96 -15.19
N ALA A 169 -17.97 6.56 -15.20
CA ALA A 169 -18.92 6.47 -14.11
C ALA A 169 -19.57 5.08 -14.01
N TRP A 170 -20.03 4.73 -12.80
CA TRP A 170 -20.59 3.42 -12.49
C TRP A 170 -21.68 2.92 -13.47
N PRO A 171 -22.58 3.74 -14.02
CA PRO A 171 -23.55 3.25 -15.02
C PRO A 171 -22.90 2.63 -16.27
N ILE A 172 -21.66 3.02 -16.60
CA ILE A 172 -20.91 2.40 -17.70
C ILE A 172 -20.26 1.11 -17.20
N VAL A 173 -19.63 1.13 -16.00
CA VAL A 173 -19.00 -0.05 -15.39
C VAL A 173 -20.01 -1.18 -15.21
N ALA A 174 -21.22 -0.87 -14.74
CA ALA A 174 -22.31 -1.82 -14.55
C ALA A 174 -22.76 -2.52 -15.85
N ARG A 175 -22.43 -1.98 -17.03
CA ARG A 175 -22.76 -2.58 -18.34
C ARG A 175 -21.76 -3.66 -18.77
N GLY A 176 -20.69 -3.84 -18.04
CA GLY A 176 -19.70 -4.87 -18.31
C GLY A 176 -18.41 -4.39 -18.97
N PRO A 177 -17.44 -5.30 -19.17
CA PRO A 177 -16.09 -4.95 -19.59
C PRO A 177 -16.01 -4.33 -20.98
N GLU A 178 -16.87 -4.73 -21.93
CA GLU A 178 -16.90 -4.16 -23.28
C GLU A 178 -17.31 -2.68 -23.26
N ALA A 179 -18.25 -2.31 -22.36
CA ALA A 179 -18.66 -0.92 -22.20
C ALA A 179 -17.54 -0.05 -21.60
N VAL A 180 -16.80 -0.59 -20.64
CA VAL A 180 -15.64 0.09 -20.05
C VAL A 180 -14.53 0.26 -21.09
N ALA A 181 -14.20 -0.79 -21.85
CA ALA A 181 -13.19 -0.74 -22.90
C ALA A 181 -13.56 0.28 -24.01
N ALA A 182 -14.83 0.28 -24.43
CA ALA A 182 -15.34 1.26 -25.42
C ALA A 182 -15.27 2.69 -24.88
N ALA A 183 -15.62 2.91 -23.62
CA ALA A 183 -15.53 4.23 -22.99
C ALA A 183 -14.08 4.71 -22.88
N LEU A 184 -13.14 3.83 -22.53
CA LEU A 184 -11.70 4.15 -22.51
C LEU A 184 -11.19 4.55 -23.91
N ALA A 185 -11.59 3.80 -24.94
CA ALA A 185 -11.22 4.09 -26.32
C ALA A 185 -11.82 5.40 -26.83
N ALA A 186 -12.99 5.79 -26.32
CA ALA A 186 -13.68 7.04 -26.69
C ALA A 186 -13.07 8.30 -26.06
N VAL A 187 -12.13 8.17 -25.13
CA VAL A 187 -11.42 9.32 -24.55
C VAL A 187 -10.43 9.87 -25.59
N ASN A 188 -10.83 10.92 -26.30
CA ASN A 188 -10.06 11.49 -27.42
C ASN A 188 -9.29 12.77 -27.08
N ASP A 189 -9.54 13.40 -25.90
CA ASP A 189 -8.80 14.58 -25.47
C ASP A 189 -7.34 14.17 -25.11
N PRO A 190 -6.33 14.67 -25.83
CA PRO A 190 -4.93 14.36 -25.55
C PRO A 190 -4.44 14.92 -24.21
N ALA A 191 -5.15 15.86 -23.61
CA ALA A 191 -4.85 16.37 -22.29
C ALA A 191 -5.25 15.38 -21.17
N VAL A 192 -6.15 14.41 -21.46
CA VAL A 192 -6.58 13.41 -20.48
C VAL A 192 -5.52 12.33 -20.35
N ARG A 193 -4.85 12.31 -19.21
CA ARG A 193 -3.84 11.32 -18.85
C ARG A 193 -4.32 10.31 -17.81
N TYR A 194 -5.36 10.65 -17.05
CA TYR A 194 -5.87 9.85 -15.96
C TYR A 194 -7.35 9.57 -16.18
N VAL A 195 -7.75 8.30 -16.09
CA VAL A 195 -9.15 7.92 -16.19
C VAL A 195 -9.59 7.29 -14.89
N VAL A 196 -10.38 8.03 -14.12
CA VAL A 196 -10.96 7.54 -12.87
C VAL A 196 -12.05 6.51 -13.19
N LEU A 197 -12.01 5.38 -12.51
CA LEU A 197 -13.01 4.32 -12.64
C LEU A 197 -13.84 4.22 -11.35
N ASP A 198 -15.16 4.31 -11.48
CA ASP A 198 -16.05 4.01 -10.36
C ASP A 198 -16.06 2.50 -10.06
N ALA A 199 -16.19 2.14 -8.78
CA ALA A 199 -16.42 0.77 -8.34
C ALA A 199 -17.10 0.76 -6.96
N LEU A 200 -18.22 0.03 -6.86
CA LEU A 200 -19.03 -0.13 -5.64
C LEU A 200 -18.93 -1.53 -5.06
N SER A 201 -18.57 -2.51 -5.88
CA SER A 201 -18.55 -3.92 -5.52
C SER A 201 -17.32 -4.64 -6.08
N GLU A 202 -17.07 -5.86 -5.60
CA GLU A 202 -16.04 -6.73 -6.19
C GLU A 202 -16.36 -7.04 -7.66
N GLN A 203 -17.63 -7.16 -8.03
CA GLN A 203 -18.04 -7.41 -9.42
C GLN A 203 -17.57 -6.30 -10.37
N ASP A 204 -17.57 -5.03 -9.91
CA ASP A 204 -17.05 -3.92 -10.71
C ASP A 204 -15.54 -4.04 -10.92
N LEU A 205 -14.80 -4.53 -9.92
CA LEU A 205 -13.36 -4.80 -10.05
C LEU A 205 -13.08 -5.94 -11.03
N LEU A 206 -13.93 -6.99 -11.04
CA LEU A 206 -13.83 -8.06 -12.04
C LEU A 206 -14.08 -7.53 -13.45
N THR A 207 -15.08 -6.68 -13.63
CA THR A 207 -15.37 -5.97 -14.88
C THR A 207 -14.15 -5.14 -15.34
N GLN A 208 -13.55 -4.36 -14.44
CA GLN A 208 -12.36 -3.57 -14.73
C GLN A 208 -11.17 -4.46 -15.11
N GLY A 209 -10.95 -5.57 -14.41
CA GLY A 209 -9.85 -6.50 -14.70
C GLY A 209 -9.88 -7.03 -16.13
N VAL A 210 -11.07 -7.41 -16.62
CA VAL A 210 -11.27 -7.84 -18.01
C VAL A 210 -11.04 -6.70 -18.99
N ALA A 211 -11.62 -5.52 -18.72
CA ALA A 211 -11.52 -4.35 -19.60
C ALA A 211 -10.10 -3.80 -19.75
N LEU A 212 -9.27 -3.95 -18.72
CA LEU A 212 -7.92 -3.38 -18.65
C LEU A 212 -6.80 -4.37 -18.97
N ARG A 213 -7.13 -5.60 -19.36
CA ARG A 213 -6.13 -6.68 -19.57
C ARG A 213 -5.01 -6.32 -20.56
N GLU A 214 -5.32 -5.51 -21.56
CA GLU A 214 -4.37 -5.10 -22.60
C GLU A 214 -3.72 -3.74 -22.32
N MET A 215 -4.11 -3.07 -21.21
CA MET A 215 -3.55 -1.78 -20.86
C MET A 215 -2.17 -1.96 -20.24
N LYS A 216 -1.16 -1.31 -20.83
CA LYS A 216 0.24 -1.52 -20.44
C LYS A 216 0.57 -0.99 -19.04
N LEU A 217 -0.02 0.14 -18.64
CA LEU A 217 0.08 0.70 -17.29
C LEU A 217 -1.31 0.88 -16.69
N VAL A 218 -1.54 0.27 -15.55
CA VAL A 218 -2.71 0.49 -14.71
C VAL A 218 -2.29 1.01 -13.34
N SER A 219 -3.18 1.67 -12.63
CA SER A 219 -2.89 2.11 -11.27
C SER A 219 -4.09 2.06 -10.36
N GLY A 220 -3.83 1.87 -9.06
CA GLY A 220 -4.90 1.80 -8.08
C GLY A 220 -4.49 1.31 -6.71
N GLY A 221 -5.50 0.98 -5.93
CA GLY A 221 -5.37 0.22 -4.70
C GLY A 221 -5.18 -1.27 -4.97
N SER A 222 -5.34 -2.12 -3.98
CA SER A 222 -5.22 -3.57 -4.16
C SER A 222 -6.45 -4.21 -4.84
N GLY A 223 -7.57 -3.49 -4.91
CA GLY A 223 -8.83 -4.03 -5.43
C GLY A 223 -8.79 -4.40 -6.90
N LEU A 224 -8.24 -3.54 -7.76
CA LEU A 224 -8.13 -3.82 -9.19
C LEU A 224 -7.32 -5.11 -9.47
N ALA A 225 -6.36 -5.45 -8.62
CA ALA A 225 -5.58 -6.68 -8.74
C ALA A 225 -6.45 -7.94 -8.65
N ILE A 226 -7.58 -7.90 -7.92
CA ILE A 226 -8.55 -9.00 -7.85
C ILE A 226 -9.08 -9.31 -9.27
N GLY A 227 -9.49 -8.27 -9.99
CA GLY A 227 -10.03 -8.41 -11.34
C GLY A 227 -8.98 -8.90 -12.34
N LEU A 228 -7.79 -8.30 -12.31
CA LEU A 228 -6.68 -8.70 -13.21
C LEU A 228 -6.24 -10.13 -12.98
N ALA A 229 -6.07 -10.55 -11.73
CA ALA A 229 -5.66 -11.90 -11.39
C ALA A 229 -6.73 -12.95 -11.76
N ARG A 230 -8.01 -12.64 -11.51
CA ARG A 230 -9.12 -13.52 -11.83
C ARG A 230 -9.26 -13.73 -13.35
N ASP A 231 -9.16 -12.65 -14.14
CA ASP A 231 -9.15 -12.73 -15.61
C ASP A 231 -7.97 -13.55 -16.13
N TRP A 232 -6.77 -13.32 -15.59
CA TRP A 232 -5.60 -14.09 -15.94
C TRP A 232 -5.78 -15.58 -15.62
N ALA A 233 -6.22 -15.91 -14.40
CA ALA A 233 -6.42 -17.29 -13.94
C ALA A 233 -7.45 -18.04 -14.81
N GLN A 234 -8.54 -17.38 -15.19
CA GLN A 234 -9.56 -17.97 -16.06
C GLN A 234 -9.00 -18.30 -17.45
N ARG A 235 -8.20 -17.41 -18.02
CA ARG A 235 -7.60 -17.61 -19.35
C ARG A 235 -6.52 -18.70 -19.37
N HIS A 236 -5.82 -18.91 -18.25
CA HIS A 236 -4.72 -19.88 -18.16
C HIS A 236 -5.10 -21.16 -17.44
N GLY A 237 -6.38 -21.35 -17.09
CA GLY A 237 -6.85 -22.54 -16.38
C GLY A 237 -6.28 -22.68 -14.96
N ALA A 238 -5.70 -21.62 -14.42
CA ALA A 238 -5.18 -21.62 -13.07
C ALA A 238 -6.34 -21.63 -12.07
N ARG A 239 -6.28 -22.55 -11.11
CA ARG A 239 -7.18 -22.52 -9.95
C ARG A 239 -6.46 -21.75 -8.86
N GLY A 240 -7.19 -20.86 -8.18
CA GLY A 240 -6.65 -20.17 -7.01
C GLY A 240 -6.10 -21.20 -6.03
N GLU A 241 -4.81 -21.39 -6.02
CA GLU A 241 -4.17 -22.12 -4.94
C GLU A 241 -4.32 -21.25 -3.71
N SER A 242 -4.84 -21.84 -2.63
CA SER A 242 -4.66 -21.23 -1.33
C SER A 242 -3.15 -21.06 -1.16
N ALA A 243 -2.71 -19.79 -1.15
CA ALA A 243 -1.30 -19.54 -0.94
C ALA A 243 -0.89 -20.31 0.31
N GLN A 244 -0.02 -21.27 0.17
CA GLN A 244 0.76 -21.72 1.29
C GLN A 244 1.71 -20.57 1.65
N ALA A 245 1.14 -19.51 2.22
CA ALA A 245 1.91 -18.58 2.99
C ALA A 245 2.68 -19.44 3.98
N GLY A 246 3.99 -19.26 4.04
CA GLY A 246 4.88 -20.15 4.78
C GLY A 246 4.29 -20.54 6.14
N MET A 247 4.48 -21.79 6.52
CA MET A 247 4.01 -22.28 7.82
C MET A 247 4.55 -21.37 8.91
N PRO A 248 3.72 -20.95 9.88
CA PRO A 248 4.19 -20.13 11.00
C PRO A 248 5.33 -20.86 11.71
N LEU A 249 6.48 -20.20 11.84
CA LEU A 249 7.58 -20.75 12.62
C LEU A 249 7.16 -20.89 14.09
N ALA A 250 7.53 -22.01 14.72
CA ALA A 250 7.43 -22.14 16.17
C ALA A 250 8.44 -21.20 16.84
N GLY A 251 8.15 -20.77 18.06
CA GLY A 251 9.06 -19.97 18.87
C GLY A 251 8.41 -18.69 19.41
N PRO A 252 9.18 -17.88 20.15
CA PRO A 252 8.68 -16.68 20.80
C PRO A 252 8.24 -15.64 19.77
N ALA A 253 7.19 -14.91 20.12
CA ALA A 253 6.60 -13.87 19.30
C ALA A 253 6.70 -12.50 19.95
N VAL A 254 6.67 -11.44 19.15
CA VAL A 254 6.57 -10.04 19.60
C VAL A 254 5.61 -9.27 18.71
N VAL A 255 4.87 -8.33 19.31
CA VAL A 255 4.04 -7.36 18.59
C VAL A 255 4.75 -6.01 18.60
N LEU A 256 4.93 -5.43 17.42
CA LEU A 256 5.51 -4.09 17.21
C LEU A 256 4.44 -3.22 16.56
N SER A 257 3.98 -2.16 17.23
CA SER A 257 2.89 -1.31 16.73
C SER A 257 3.33 0.14 16.64
N GLY A 258 3.35 0.69 15.42
CA GLY A 258 3.71 2.08 15.12
C GLY A 258 2.56 2.95 14.63
N SER A 259 1.55 2.34 13.98
CA SER A 259 0.42 3.07 13.41
C SER A 259 -0.41 3.80 14.47
N CYS A 260 -0.77 5.06 14.16
CA CYS A 260 -1.67 5.87 14.99
C CYS A 260 -3.11 5.95 14.43
N SER A 261 -3.49 5.02 13.53
CA SER A 261 -4.86 4.96 13.02
C SER A 261 -5.87 4.67 14.13
N VAL A 262 -7.12 5.07 13.92
CA VAL A 262 -8.21 4.83 14.88
C VAL A 262 -8.34 3.34 15.20
N MET A 263 -8.24 2.47 14.18
CA MET A 263 -8.33 1.02 14.35
C MET A 263 -7.16 0.50 15.17
N THR A 264 -5.92 0.90 14.87
CA THR A 264 -4.74 0.44 15.61
C THR A 264 -4.77 0.91 17.07
N ASN A 265 -5.21 2.15 17.32
CA ASN A 265 -5.44 2.61 18.70
C ASN A 265 -6.42 1.70 19.46
N SER A 266 -7.54 1.31 18.84
CA SER A 266 -8.50 0.38 19.44
C SER A 266 -7.90 -1.01 19.67
N GLN A 267 -7.12 -1.53 18.73
CA GLN A 267 -6.44 -2.82 18.83
C GLN A 267 -5.41 -2.82 19.97
N VAL A 268 -4.57 -1.78 20.05
CA VAL A 268 -3.58 -1.62 21.13
C VAL A 268 -4.27 -1.51 22.49
N ALA A 269 -5.36 -0.71 22.59
CA ALA A 269 -6.12 -0.56 23.81
C ALA A 269 -6.72 -1.90 24.31
N ALA A 270 -7.24 -2.72 23.41
CA ALA A 270 -7.76 -4.04 23.74
C ALA A 270 -6.65 -5.03 24.14
N TYR A 271 -5.56 -5.08 23.35
CA TYR A 271 -4.49 -6.05 23.51
C TYR A 271 -3.72 -5.85 24.84
N ARG A 272 -3.40 -4.59 25.20
CA ARG A 272 -2.67 -4.27 26.45
C ARG A 272 -3.40 -4.63 27.73
N GLN A 273 -4.69 -4.94 27.66
CA GLN A 273 -5.46 -5.43 28.84
C GLN A 273 -5.19 -6.90 29.14
N GLN A 274 -4.64 -7.66 28.20
CA GLN A 274 -4.49 -9.11 28.28
C GLN A 274 -3.04 -9.58 28.13
N ALA A 275 -2.17 -8.76 27.57
CA ALA A 275 -0.79 -9.10 27.24
C ALA A 275 0.19 -8.10 27.87
N PRO A 276 1.44 -8.51 28.16
CA PRO A 276 2.50 -7.59 28.50
C PRO A 276 2.65 -6.52 27.40
N ALA A 277 2.54 -5.26 27.75
CA ALA A 277 2.60 -4.17 26.77
C ALA A 277 3.40 -2.98 27.33
N ARG A 278 4.25 -2.39 26.50
CA ARG A 278 5.08 -1.24 26.87
C ARG A 278 5.03 -0.18 25.80
N ALA A 279 4.69 1.05 26.19
CA ALA A 279 4.74 2.21 25.33
C ALA A 279 6.20 2.62 25.04
N VAL A 280 6.44 3.09 23.83
CA VAL A 280 7.72 3.69 23.44
C VAL A 280 7.87 5.06 24.08
N ASP A 281 9.01 5.30 24.73
CA ASP A 281 9.45 6.61 25.17
C ASP A 281 10.29 7.25 24.04
N LEU A 282 9.70 8.18 23.32
CA LEU A 282 10.38 8.82 22.20
C LEU A 282 11.55 9.70 22.68
N SER A 283 11.47 10.29 23.87
CA SER A 283 12.58 11.09 24.39
C SER A 283 13.81 10.23 24.66
N ALA A 284 13.62 9.01 25.18
CA ALA A 284 14.70 8.04 25.32
C ALA A 284 15.31 7.63 23.98
N CYS A 285 14.46 7.49 22.94
CA CYS A 285 14.95 7.22 21.58
C CYS A 285 15.88 8.32 21.03
N PHE A 286 15.60 9.57 21.36
CA PHE A 286 16.45 10.70 20.92
C PHE A 286 17.70 10.86 21.79
N THR A 287 17.64 10.49 23.07
CA THR A 287 18.75 10.63 24.00
C THR A 287 19.84 9.58 23.77
N ASP A 288 19.46 8.30 23.74
CA ASP A 288 20.39 7.18 23.50
C ASP A 288 19.60 5.99 22.95
N LEU A 289 19.51 5.92 21.64
CA LEU A 289 18.77 4.89 20.93
C LEU A 289 19.28 3.48 21.24
N GLU A 290 20.60 3.31 21.29
CA GLU A 290 21.21 1.99 21.49
C GLU A 290 20.93 1.43 22.89
N SER A 291 21.09 2.24 23.92
CA SER A 291 20.78 1.86 25.30
C SER A 291 19.28 1.60 25.48
N TYR A 292 18.44 2.42 24.86
CA TYR A 292 17.00 2.23 24.92
C TYR A 292 16.54 0.94 24.22
N VAL A 293 17.08 0.63 23.04
CA VAL A 293 16.82 -0.63 22.34
C VAL A 293 17.25 -1.84 23.19
N ARG A 294 18.41 -1.79 23.86
CA ARG A 294 18.80 -2.84 24.80
C ARG A 294 17.78 -3.02 25.92
N THR A 295 17.33 -1.94 26.53
CA THR A 295 16.31 -1.95 27.58
C THR A 295 15.00 -2.58 27.11
N LEU A 296 14.53 -2.24 25.91
CA LEU A 296 13.33 -2.84 25.33
C LEU A 296 13.53 -4.31 24.97
N THR A 297 14.71 -4.66 24.43
CA THR A 297 15.06 -6.03 24.09
C THR A 297 15.05 -6.94 25.34
N ASP A 298 15.66 -6.50 26.43
CA ASP A 298 15.69 -7.25 27.67
C ASP A 298 14.30 -7.37 28.31
N TRP A 299 13.50 -6.30 28.22
CA TRP A 299 12.13 -6.35 28.70
C TRP A 299 11.27 -7.34 27.89
N VAL A 300 11.36 -7.36 26.55
CA VAL A 300 10.64 -8.31 25.70
C VAL A 300 11.11 -9.73 25.96
N ASP A 301 12.42 -9.94 26.09
CA ASP A 301 13.01 -11.26 26.34
C ASP A 301 12.56 -11.86 27.69
N ALA A 302 12.43 -11.03 28.71
CA ALA A 302 11.89 -11.43 29.99
C ALA A 302 10.42 -11.88 29.95
N GLN A 303 9.70 -11.52 28.90
CA GLN A 303 8.29 -11.88 28.66
C GLN A 303 8.11 -12.97 27.58
N ARG A 304 9.20 -13.64 27.17
CA ARG A 304 9.19 -14.56 26.02
C ARG A 304 8.23 -15.75 26.15
N ASP A 305 7.98 -16.18 27.37
CA ASP A 305 7.11 -17.31 27.70
C ASP A 305 5.70 -16.88 28.14
N ALA A 306 5.36 -15.59 27.98
CA ALA A 306 4.03 -15.09 28.28
C ALA A 306 2.97 -15.77 27.38
N PRO A 307 1.75 -16.02 27.89
CA PRO A 307 0.67 -16.64 27.11
C PRO A 307 0.33 -15.91 25.82
N LEU A 308 0.46 -14.59 25.84
CA LEU A 308 0.32 -13.71 24.67
C LEU A 308 1.63 -12.97 24.42
N ALA A 309 1.94 -12.75 23.14
CA ALA A 309 3.16 -12.08 22.75
C ALA A 309 3.31 -10.69 23.37
N PRO A 310 4.45 -10.34 23.97
CA PRO A 310 4.68 -8.99 24.48
C PRO A 310 4.58 -7.96 23.34
N MET A 311 4.04 -6.78 23.66
CA MET A 311 3.85 -5.70 22.69
C MET A 311 4.68 -4.48 23.05
N ILE A 312 5.43 -3.96 22.07
CA ILE A 312 6.03 -2.61 22.11
C ILE A 312 5.23 -1.74 21.16
N TYR A 313 4.73 -0.59 21.63
CA TYR A 313 3.88 0.27 20.82
C TYR A 313 4.26 1.75 20.91
N ALA A 314 4.38 2.40 19.74
CA ALA A 314 4.46 3.83 19.59
C ALA A 314 3.09 4.45 19.22
N THR A 315 2.10 3.59 18.98
CA THR A 315 0.69 3.95 18.74
C THR A 315 0.19 4.88 19.84
N THR A 316 -0.31 6.05 19.46
CA THR A 316 -0.78 7.07 20.40
C THR A 316 -1.99 7.84 19.84
N GLU A 317 -2.68 8.54 20.72
CA GLU A 317 -3.83 9.36 20.36
C GLU A 317 -3.41 10.61 19.56
N PRO A 318 -4.29 11.17 18.70
CA PRO A 318 -3.96 12.29 17.81
C PRO A 318 -3.38 13.51 18.54
N GLN A 319 -3.90 13.87 19.71
CA GLN A 319 -3.42 15.03 20.48
C GLN A 319 -1.99 14.82 21.01
N THR A 320 -1.66 13.61 21.42
CA THR A 320 -0.31 13.26 21.87
C THR A 320 0.65 13.22 20.70
N LEU A 321 0.23 12.67 19.56
CA LEU A 321 1.00 12.68 18.33
C LEU A 321 1.35 14.10 17.90
N GLN A 322 0.38 15.02 17.89
CA GLN A 322 0.61 16.44 17.56
C GLN A 322 1.66 17.09 18.48
N ARG A 323 1.61 16.81 19.78
CA ARG A 323 2.62 17.31 20.73
C ARG A 323 4.02 16.78 20.43
N ILE A 324 4.14 15.50 20.11
CA ILE A 324 5.39 14.85 19.72
C ILE A 324 5.94 15.50 18.44
N GLN A 325 5.09 15.66 17.44
CA GLN A 325 5.45 16.28 16.16
C GLN A 325 5.87 17.75 16.33
N ALA A 326 5.18 18.49 17.19
CA ALA A 326 5.57 19.89 17.50
C ALA A 326 6.93 19.97 18.21
N GLN A 327 7.28 18.97 19.04
CA GLN A 327 8.54 18.96 19.80
C GLN A 327 9.74 18.49 18.97
N TYR A 328 9.58 17.45 18.16
CA TYR A 328 10.69 16.77 17.48
C TYR A 328 10.64 16.93 15.95
N GLY A 329 9.56 17.46 15.40
CA GLY A 329 9.28 17.49 13.97
C GLY A 329 8.64 16.18 13.46
N ASP A 330 7.76 16.30 12.48
CA ASP A 330 6.99 15.16 11.93
C ASP A 330 7.91 14.06 11.37
N LYS A 331 8.81 14.46 10.48
CA LYS A 331 9.74 13.55 9.82
C LYS A 331 10.71 12.92 10.81
N ALA A 332 11.33 13.72 11.67
CA ALA A 332 12.34 13.24 12.61
C ALA A 332 11.75 12.28 13.64
N SER A 333 10.53 12.52 14.13
CA SER A 333 9.86 11.61 15.07
C SER A 333 9.53 10.27 14.42
N SER A 334 8.99 10.28 13.21
CA SER A 334 8.69 9.05 12.45
C SER A 334 9.94 8.23 12.14
N GLU A 335 10.97 8.85 11.60
CA GLU A 335 12.24 8.19 11.29
C GLU A 335 12.90 7.59 12.55
N ARG A 336 12.82 8.28 13.69
CA ARG A 336 13.40 7.78 14.94
C ARG A 336 12.66 6.56 15.48
N VAL A 337 11.34 6.53 15.40
CA VAL A 337 10.51 5.36 15.76
C VAL A 337 10.83 4.17 14.86
N GLU A 338 10.94 4.39 13.55
CA GLU A 338 11.29 3.34 12.60
C GLU A 338 12.68 2.76 12.86
N GLN A 339 13.68 3.61 13.11
CA GLN A 339 15.05 3.18 13.47
C GLN A 339 15.05 2.34 14.75
N MET A 340 14.27 2.77 15.74
CA MET A 340 14.13 2.04 17.01
C MET A 340 13.51 0.66 16.78
N PHE A 341 12.39 0.57 16.06
CA PHE A 341 11.76 -0.73 15.78
C PHE A 341 12.63 -1.65 14.92
N ALA A 342 13.34 -1.10 13.94
CA ALA A 342 14.27 -1.89 13.12
C ALA A 342 15.41 -2.48 13.95
N ALA A 343 16.03 -1.68 14.81
CA ALA A 343 17.09 -2.11 15.71
C ALA A 343 16.58 -3.12 16.74
N LEU A 344 15.38 -2.89 17.33
CA LEU A 344 14.75 -3.80 18.26
C LEU A 344 14.43 -5.15 17.62
N ALA A 345 13.86 -5.15 16.43
CA ALA A 345 13.56 -6.39 15.69
C ALA A 345 14.82 -7.19 15.38
N ALA A 346 15.91 -6.52 14.96
CA ALA A 346 17.21 -7.16 14.73
C ALA A 346 17.78 -7.79 16.00
N ALA A 347 17.72 -7.07 17.14
CA ALA A 347 18.20 -7.55 18.42
C ALA A 347 17.36 -8.75 18.93
N LEU A 348 16.03 -8.71 18.81
CA LEU A 348 15.15 -9.80 19.20
C LEU A 348 15.34 -11.03 18.30
N LYS A 349 15.54 -10.84 16.99
CA LYS A 349 15.90 -11.94 16.09
C LYS A 349 17.20 -12.62 16.54
N ALA A 350 18.21 -11.86 16.92
CA ALA A 350 19.47 -12.41 17.45
C ALA A 350 19.27 -13.18 18.75
N LYS A 351 18.28 -12.85 19.57
CA LYS A 351 17.85 -13.59 20.77
C LYS A 351 16.93 -14.77 20.48
N GLY A 352 16.66 -15.09 19.21
CA GLY A 352 15.88 -16.25 18.79
C GLY A 352 14.37 -16.04 18.72
N PHE A 353 13.89 -14.80 18.68
CA PHE A 353 12.50 -14.51 18.32
C PHE A 353 12.29 -14.81 16.82
N THR A 354 11.24 -15.55 16.51
CA THR A 354 10.96 -16.05 15.15
C THR A 354 9.66 -15.53 14.58
N ARG A 355 8.78 -14.96 15.42
CA ARG A 355 7.48 -14.44 14.99
C ARG A 355 7.35 -12.97 15.34
N PHE A 356 7.20 -12.14 14.31
CA PHE A 356 7.03 -10.71 14.44
C PHE A 356 5.67 -10.31 13.87
N ILE A 357 4.84 -9.68 14.70
CA ILE A 357 3.55 -9.11 14.29
C ILE A 357 3.74 -7.60 14.23
N VAL A 358 3.62 -7.05 13.05
CA VAL A 358 3.87 -5.61 12.81
C VAL A 358 2.55 -4.93 12.44
N ALA A 359 2.23 -3.84 13.16
CA ALA A 359 1.10 -2.95 12.91
C ALA A 359 1.64 -1.53 12.69
N GLY A 360 1.94 -1.22 11.40
CA GLY A 360 2.67 -0.02 11.06
C GLY A 360 2.00 0.82 10.04
#